data_af273f183586aa6b4d6651d33cab99c6
#
_entry.id   af273f183586aa6b4d6651d33cab99c6
#
_cell.length_a   1.000
_cell.length_b   1.000
_cell.length_c   1.000
_cell.angle_alpha   90.00
_cell.angle_beta   90.00
_cell.angle_gamma   90.00
#
_symmetry.space_group_name_H-M   'P 1'
#
loop_
_entity.id
_entity.type
_entity.pdbx_description
1 polymer ?
#
loop_
_entity_poly.entity_id
_entity_poly.type
_entity_poly.pdbx_seq_one_letter_code
_entity_poly.pdbx_strand_id
1 'polypeptide(L)'
;MSTLLWILTGILAYTAATMWLRNRGYLPDAVRVSGPLTTIHTRRGRAFLDRLSGPKRFWRVVANLGLGGALVAMVGSFVLIVSTGISALATTQPSAVQQPQNFLIIPGVNEFLPLSVAGEIVAGLAIAMVVHEGAHGLLCRVEGIDIESMGLVLFAAIPVGAFVQPDEEATQEVSRGARARMFAAGVTANTLLTIVVFALLFGPVVGAISVAPGYAVGEVNPGSPAAAADIAQGDRLIEVAGEPVETADEFEAAIREADADASVVVDDGDGERTAEVARELQAVGSAGGNALGVEVTDRPVTIAAVNGEPVRTERAFFEAVGDAEQATVTTASAGTEDGVGDATEDVEMAIGAYVVGVQEDGPLHEAGAAFGESLTVVEIDGERVYAAGDGPNGLATVLGEREPGTTVEVVAYTTAQERVTYDVTLDPHPNRDGGFIGVSVFPGTSGLALDDFGVTEYPASAYLELLGGDGGDALADIQPAFAGLIDSPLGLVFVTLILPLGSLFGLPFNFAGFTGEITNFFVLDGGLAVLGGGAFLLANLLFWTGWINIQLALFNCLPAFPLDGGRILRMAAEAVMSRLPLSDRHAAVRTITVSSGLLMLFGLIAMIFGNQILGALGMI
;
A
#
# COMPACT_ATOMS: atom_id res chain seq x y z
N MET A 1 -6.19 -30.95 1.00
CA MET A 1 -7.53 -30.37 0.70
C MET A 1 -7.35 -28.87 0.79
N SER A 2 -7.86 -28.11 -0.19
CA SER A 2 -7.68 -26.65 -0.19
C SER A 2 -8.38 -25.99 1.00
N THR A 3 -7.81 -24.92 1.54
CA THR A 3 -8.37 -24.10 2.65
C THR A 3 -9.83 -23.69 2.36
N LEU A 4 -10.14 -23.43 1.09
CA LEU A 4 -11.50 -23.11 0.62
C LEU A 4 -12.50 -24.24 0.93
N LEU A 5 -12.11 -25.50 0.77
CA LEU A 5 -12.97 -26.67 1.06
C LEU A 5 -13.29 -26.77 2.56
N TRP A 6 -12.33 -26.46 3.43
CA TRP A 6 -12.56 -26.44 4.88
C TRP A 6 -13.50 -25.30 5.28
N ILE A 7 -13.34 -24.11 4.68
CA ILE A 7 -14.23 -22.96 4.93
C ILE A 7 -15.66 -23.30 4.49
N LEU A 8 -15.84 -23.83 3.27
CA LEU A 8 -17.17 -24.22 2.77
C LEU A 8 -17.81 -25.31 3.63
N THR A 9 -17.04 -26.31 4.04
CA THR A 9 -17.51 -27.38 4.92
C THR A 9 -17.94 -26.83 6.28
N GLY A 10 -17.17 -25.88 6.86
CA GLY A 10 -17.50 -25.19 8.09
C GLY A 10 -18.81 -24.40 8.00
N ILE A 11 -19.01 -23.65 6.92
CA ILE A 11 -20.25 -22.89 6.65
C ILE A 11 -21.45 -23.84 6.52
N LEU A 12 -21.30 -24.94 5.78
CA LEU A 12 -22.38 -25.94 5.62
C LEU A 12 -22.70 -26.63 6.94
N ALA A 13 -21.68 -27.02 7.71
CA ALA A 13 -21.86 -27.65 9.03
C ALA A 13 -22.57 -26.69 10.00
N TYR A 14 -22.14 -25.42 10.06
CA TYR A 14 -22.81 -24.38 10.84
C TYR A 14 -24.28 -24.23 10.44
N THR A 15 -24.53 -24.10 9.14
CA THR A 15 -25.88 -23.93 8.59
C THR A 15 -26.77 -25.12 8.98
N ALA A 16 -26.28 -26.35 8.77
CA ALA A 16 -27.02 -27.57 9.14
C ALA A 16 -27.30 -27.63 10.66
N ALA A 17 -26.31 -27.33 11.49
CA ALA A 17 -26.45 -27.33 12.95
C ALA A 17 -27.47 -26.29 13.43
N THR A 18 -27.38 -25.05 12.93
CA THR A 18 -28.27 -23.95 13.35
C THR A 18 -29.72 -24.18 12.86
N MET A 19 -29.89 -24.69 11.62
CA MET A 19 -31.22 -25.09 11.14
C MET A 19 -31.82 -26.26 11.92
N TRP A 20 -31.00 -27.24 12.30
CA TRP A 20 -31.42 -28.35 13.14
C TRP A 20 -31.85 -27.85 14.54
N LEU A 21 -31.06 -26.98 15.18
CA LEU A 21 -31.40 -26.35 16.48
C LEU A 21 -32.71 -25.56 16.40
N ARG A 22 -32.90 -24.79 15.32
CA ARG A 22 -34.12 -24.04 15.04
C ARG A 22 -35.32 -24.97 14.94
N ASN A 23 -35.23 -26.05 14.16
CA ASN A 23 -36.32 -26.99 13.94
C ASN A 23 -36.70 -27.76 15.21
N ARG A 24 -35.76 -27.90 16.15
CA ARG A 24 -35.98 -28.51 17.47
C ARG A 24 -36.51 -27.54 18.53
N GLY A 25 -36.59 -26.24 18.22
CA GLY A 25 -37.03 -25.20 19.16
C GLY A 25 -36.02 -24.88 20.25
N TYR A 26 -34.74 -25.23 20.08
CA TYR A 26 -33.70 -24.95 21.06
C TYR A 26 -33.15 -23.53 20.99
N LEU A 27 -33.42 -22.78 19.89
CA LEU A 27 -32.98 -21.40 19.76
C LEU A 27 -33.95 -20.44 20.48
N PRO A 28 -33.42 -19.46 21.24
CA PRO A 28 -34.24 -18.39 21.80
C PRO A 28 -34.99 -17.60 20.73
N ASP A 29 -36.13 -17.00 21.03
CA ASP A 29 -36.92 -16.14 20.12
C ASP A 29 -36.13 -14.94 19.57
N ALA A 30 -35.08 -14.53 20.30
CA ALA A 30 -34.19 -13.46 19.87
C ALA A 30 -33.25 -13.88 18.72
N VAL A 31 -33.10 -15.16 18.41
CA VAL A 31 -32.21 -15.70 17.39
C VAL A 31 -33.03 -16.20 16.19
N ARG A 32 -32.81 -15.59 15.03
CA ARG A 32 -33.42 -16.02 13.78
C ARG A 32 -32.35 -16.50 12.82
N VAL A 33 -32.56 -17.67 12.21
CA VAL A 33 -31.63 -18.31 11.28
C VAL A 33 -32.23 -18.37 9.90
N SER A 34 -31.47 -17.96 8.88
CA SER A 34 -31.82 -18.04 7.46
C SER A 34 -30.61 -18.50 6.65
N GLY A 35 -30.46 -19.82 6.47
CA GLY A 35 -29.26 -20.41 5.87
C GLY A 35 -28.01 -20.12 6.70
N PRO A 36 -26.92 -19.63 6.11
CA PRO A 36 -25.70 -19.28 6.83
C PRO A 36 -25.82 -17.98 7.64
N LEU A 37 -26.88 -17.20 7.42
CA LEU A 37 -27.13 -15.97 8.15
C LEU A 37 -27.89 -16.22 9.44
N THR A 38 -27.37 -15.69 10.53
CA THR A 38 -28.02 -15.69 11.84
C THR A 38 -28.18 -14.26 12.32
N THR A 39 -29.39 -13.86 12.73
CA THR A 39 -29.67 -12.55 13.30
C THR A 39 -29.99 -12.67 14.78
N ILE A 40 -29.41 -11.82 15.61
CA ILE A 40 -29.65 -11.76 17.05
C ILE A 40 -30.35 -10.45 17.37
N HIS A 41 -31.64 -10.54 17.69
CA HIS A 41 -32.47 -9.38 18.02
C HIS A 41 -32.30 -8.94 19.47
N THR A 42 -32.22 -7.63 19.75
CA THR A 42 -32.02 -7.11 21.09
C THR A 42 -33.09 -6.08 21.50
N ARG A 43 -33.78 -6.35 22.61
CA ARG A 43 -34.66 -5.38 23.28
C ARG A 43 -33.88 -4.40 24.15
N ARG A 44 -32.74 -4.85 24.72
CA ARG A 44 -31.86 -4.02 25.56
C ARG A 44 -31.20 -2.89 24.74
N GLY A 45 -30.86 -3.16 23.46
CA GLY A 45 -30.36 -2.13 22.55
C GLY A 45 -31.33 -0.99 22.36
N ARG A 46 -32.63 -1.27 22.16
CA ARG A 46 -33.66 -0.22 22.06
C ARG A 46 -33.74 0.64 23.33
N ALA A 47 -33.76 0.02 24.51
CA ALA A 47 -33.79 0.74 25.79
C ALA A 47 -32.52 1.60 26.01
N PHE A 48 -31.38 1.17 25.52
CA PHE A 48 -30.14 1.95 25.53
C PHE A 48 -30.26 3.19 24.63
N LEU A 49 -30.77 3.03 23.41
CA LEU A 49 -31.00 4.15 22.47
C LEU A 49 -32.03 5.13 23.01
N ASP A 50 -33.12 4.67 23.65
CA ASP A 50 -34.11 5.52 24.32
C ASP A 50 -33.45 6.43 25.38
N ARG A 51 -32.53 5.89 26.18
CA ARG A 51 -31.81 6.66 27.19
C ARG A 51 -30.83 7.65 26.55
N LEU A 52 -30.09 7.23 25.52
CA LEU A 52 -29.08 8.04 24.83
C LEU A 52 -29.73 9.19 24.04
N SER A 53 -30.94 9.01 23.54
CA SER A 53 -31.69 10.03 22.76
C SER A 53 -32.20 11.21 23.58
N GLY A 54 -32.06 11.20 24.92
CA GLY A 54 -32.53 12.25 25.82
C GLY A 54 -32.18 13.68 25.39
N PRO A 55 -30.90 14.01 25.10
CA PRO A 55 -30.53 15.36 24.68
C PRO A 55 -30.83 15.60 23.17
N LYS A 56 -32.10 15.60 22.78
CA LYS A 56 -32.55 15.70 21.38
C LYS A 56 -31.95 16.88 20.61
N ARG A 57 -31.80 18.06 21.27
CA ARG A 57 -31.22 19.24 20.62
C ARG A 57 -29.75 19.03 20.23
N PHE A 58 -28.98 18.42 21.12
CA PHE A 58 -27.58 18.10 20.87
C PHE A 58 -27.45 17.16 19.65
N TRP A 59 -28.18 16.04 19.65
CA TRP A 59 -28.13 15.09 18.56
C TRP A 59 -28.58 15.67 17.20
N ARG A 60 -29.57 16.57 17.20
CA ARG A 60 -29.99 17.29 16.00
C ARG A 60 -28.91 18.22 15.45
N VAL A 61 -28.15 18.90 16.32
CA VAL A 61 -27.01 19.72 15.89
C VAL A 61 -25.92 18.85 15.27
N VAL A 62 -25.51 17.79 15.93
CA VAL A 62 -24.52 16.84 15.42
C VAL A 62 -24.97 16.26 14.08
N ALA A 63 -26.23 15.82 13.97
CA ALA A 63 -26.75 15.25 12.73
C ALA A 63 -26.89 16.29 11.59
N ASN A 64 -27.13 17.57 11.89
CA ASN A 64 -27.13 18.62 10.86
C ASN A 64 -25.72 18.90 10.33
N LEU A 65 -24.71 18.93 11.21
CA LEU A 65 -23.30 19.06 10.81
C LEU A 65 -22.88 17.86 9.96
N GLY A 66 -23.20 16.65 10.43
CA GLY A 66 -22.90 15.42 9.69
C GLY A 66 -23.62 15.33 8.33
N LEU A 67 -24.90 15.79 8.25
CA LEU A 67 -25.62 15.88 6.98
C LEU A 67 -24.92 16.85 6.01
N GLY A 68 -24.43 17.99 6.51
CA GLY A 68 -23.63 18.91 5.71
C GLY A 68 -22.36 18.27 5.16
N GLY A 69 -21.60 17.60 6.04
CA GLY A 69 -20.40 16.83 5.66
C GLY A 69 -20.71 15.72 4.65
N ALA A 70 -21.78 14.93 4.89
CA ALA A 70 -22.20 13.86 3.98
C ALA A 70 -22.59 14.38 2.59
N LEU A 71 -23.23 15.57 2.50
CA LEU A 71 -23.54 16.19 1.21
C LEU A 71 -22.28 16.64 0.46
N VAL A 72 -21.29 17.20 1.15
CA VAL A 72 -19.99 17.58 0.55
C VAL A 72 -19.26 16.34 0.08
N ALA A 73 -19.16 15.31 0.93
CA ALA A 73 -18.52 14.04 0.59
C ALA A 73 -19.22 13.33 -0.58
N MET A 74 -20.55 13.39 -0.64
CA MET A 74 -21.37 12.84 -1.74
C MET A 74 -21.05 13.51 -3.09
N VAL A 75 -20.95 14.83 -3.11
CA VAL A 75 -20.61 15.56 -4.34
C VAL A 75 -19.16 15.29 -4.71
N GLY A 76 -18.24 15.34 -3.75
CA GLY A 76 -16.82 15.07 -3.96
C GLY A 76 -16.57 13.65 -4.51
N SER A 77 -17.16 12.62 -3.88
CA SER A 77 -17.03 11.24 -4.33
C SER A 77 -17.65 11.00 -5.70
N PHE A 78 -18.79 11.64 -6.00
CA PHE A 78 -19.40 11.57 -7.32
C PHE A 78 -18.48 12.14 -8.40
N VAL A 79 -17.95 13.35 -8.20
CA VAL A 79 -17.03 13.98 -9.15
C VAL A 79 -15.76 13.13 -9.30
N LEU A 80 -15.18 12.68 -8.19
CA LEU A 80 -13.95 11.87 -8.20
C LEU A 80 -14.14 10.57 -9.00
N ILE A 81 -15.17 9.77 -8.69
CA ILE A 81 -15.38 8.46 -9.34
C ILE A 81 -15.70 8.64 -10.82
N VAL A 82 -16.54 9.62 -11.18
CA VAL A 82 -16.87 9.86 -12.59
C VAL A 82 -15.67 10.36 -13.37
N SER A 83 -14.88 11.31 -12.83
CA SER A 83 -13.66 11.81 -13.49
C SER A 83 -12.60 10.74 -13.63
N THR A 84 -12.34 9.95 -12.56
CA THR A 84 -11.38 8.84 -12.61
C THR A 84 -11.83 7.74 -13.58
N GLY A 85 -13.13 7.43 -13.61
CA GLY A 85 -13.68 6.49 -14.60
C GLY A 85 -13.51 6.96 -16.05
N ILE A 86 -13.68 8.26 -16.32
CA ILE A 86 -13.43 8.84 -17.65
C ILE A 86 -11.92 8.79 -17.97
N SER A 87 -11.06 9.15 -17.03
CA SER A 87 -9.60 9.11 -17.21
C SER A 87 -9.10 7.68 -17.47
N ALA A 88 -9.67 6.69 -16.78
CA ALA A 88 -9.33 5.27 -16.99
C ALA A 88 -9.66 4.75 -18.40
N LEU A 89 -10.61 5.38 -19.09
CA LEU A 89 -10.92 5.10 -20.50
C LEU A 89 -9.99 5.86 -21.48
N ALA A 90 -9.25 6.85 -21.01
CA ALA A 90 -8.33 7.66 -21.83
C ALA A 90 -6.87 7.19 -21.74
N THR A 91 -6.52 6.39 -20.72
CA THR A 91 -5.17 5.88 -20.49
C THR A 91 -5.05 4.42 -20.90
N THR A 92 -4.02 4.11 -21.69
CA THR A 92 -3.73 2.73 -22.14
C THR A 92 -2.88 1.93 -21.15
N GLN A 93 -2.34 2.59 -20.13
CA GLN A 93 -1.50 1.94 -19.11
C GLN A 93 -2.38 1.20 -18.08
N PRO A 94 -2.16 -0.10 -17.84
CA PRO A 94 -2.88 -0.82 -16.80
C PRO A 94 -2.49 -0.28 -15.43
N SER A 95 -3.49 0.17 -14.66
CA SER A 95 -3.32 0.57 -13.26
C SER A 95 -3.46 -0.65 -12.35
N ALA A 96 -2.66 -0.73 -11.29
CA ALA A 96 -2.76 -1.78 -10.28
C ALA A 96 -4.16 -1.86 -9.64
N VAL A 97 -4.90 -0.75 -9.57
CA VAL A 97 -6.30 -0.69 -9.10
C VAL A 97 -7.26 -1.44 -10.05
N GLN A 98 -6.89 -1.63 -11.32
CA GLN A 98 -7.72 -2.32 -12.32
C GLN A 98 -7.60 -3.85 -12.25
N GLN A 99 -6.77 -4.38 -11.37
CA GLN A 99 -6.70 -5.81 -11.12
C GLN A 99 -7.83 -6.23 -10.15
N PRO A 100 -8.75 -7.14 -10.56
CA PRO A 100 -9.91 -7.50 -9.73
C PRO A 100 -9.56 -8.04 -8.35
N GLN A 101 -8.41 -8.69 -8.19
CA GLN A 101 -7.90 -9.18 -6.92
C GLN A 101 -7.56 -8.07 -5.92
N ASN A 102 -7.23 -6.87 -6.39
CA ASN A 102 -6.89 -5.73 -5.53
C ASN A 102 -8.12 -4.93 -5.08
N PHE A 103 -9.29 -5.22 -5.65
CA PHE A 103 -10.52 -4.53 -5.32
C PHE A 103 -11.24 -5.10 -4.10
N LEU A 104 -11.14 -6.40 -3.87
CA LEU A 104 -11.78 -7.08 -2.74
C LEU A 104 -10.74 -7.37 -1.67
N ILE A 105 -10.77 -6.63 -0.58
CA ILE A 105 -9.83 -6.74 0.54
C ILE A 105 -10.26 -7.92 1.43
N ILE A 106 -9.61 -9.08 1.24
CA ILE A 106 -9.88 -10.29 2.01
C ILE A 106 -8.57 -10.78 2.65
N PRO A 107 -8.46 -10.78 3.99
CA PRO A 107 -7.27 -11.29 4.68
C PRO A 107 -6.92 -12.71 4.28
N GLY A 108 -5.66 -12.96 3.97
CA GLY A 108 -5.15 -14.26 3.54
C GLY A 108 -5.46 -14.66 2.09
N VAL A 109 -6.13 -13.79 1.32
CA VAL A 109 -6.36 -13.93 -0.13
C VAL A 109 -5.53 -12.90 -0.89
N ASN A 110 -5.50 -11.68 -0.41
CA ASN A 110 -4.65 -10.64 -0.95
C ASN A 110 -3.24 -10.76 -0.35
N GLU A 111 -2.20 -10.67 -1.17
CA GLU A 111 -0.80 -10.73 -0.76
C GLU A 111 -0.43 -9.63 0.24
N PHE A 112 -1.07 -8.46 0.12
CA PHE A 112 -0.86 -7.31 1.00
C PHE A 112 -1.66 -7.36 2.32
N LEU A 113 -2.48 -8.40 2.57
CA LEU A 113 -3.26 -8.58 3.79
C LEU A 113 -3.04 -9.95 4.42
N PRO A 114 -2.11 -10.08 5.36
CA PRO A 114 -1.85 -11.32 6.05
C PRO A 114 -3.06 -11.75 6.90
N LEU A 115 -3.23 -13.06 7.06
CA LEU A 115 -4.33 -13.63 7.85
C LEU A 115 -4.23 -13.23 9.34
N SER A 116 -3.04 -12.83 9.81
CA SER A 116 -2.80 -12.40 11.19
C SER A 116 -3.65 -11.21 11.61
N VAL A 117 -4.00 -10.28 10.69
CA VAL A 117 -4.86 -9.11 10.98
C VAL A 117 -6.36 -9.37 10.79
N ALA A 118 -6.76 -10.58 10.44
CA ALA A 118 -8.16 -10.89 10.19
C ALA A 118 -9.05 -10.66 11.42
N GLY A 119 -8.52 -10.92 12.63
CA GLY A 119 -9.22 -10.69 13.89
C GLY A 119 -9.57 -9.22 14.10
N GLU A 120 -8.60 -8.33 13.90
CA GLU A 120 -8.75 -6.88 14.05
C GLU A 120 -9.68 -6.29 12.97
N ILE A 121 -9.59 -6.79 11.74
CA ILE A 121 -10.49 -6.39 10.65
C ILE A 121 -11.94 -6.78 10.98
N VAL A 122 -12.17 -8.02 11.42
CA VAL A 122 -13.53 -8.48 11.82
C VAL A 122 -14.05 -7.67 13.01
N ALA A 123 -13.21 -7.40 14.01
CA ALA A 123 -13.58 -6.58 15.16
C ALA A 123 -13.89 -5.14 14.74
N GLY A 124 -13.03 -4.52 13.90
CA GLY A 124 -13.23 -3.19 13.36
C GLY A 124 -14.52 -3.07 12.55
N LEU A 125 -14.81 -4.06 11.70
CA LEU A 125 -16.06 -4.13 10.94
C LEU A 125 -17.28 -4.25 11.85
N ALA A 126 -17.22 -5.12 12.85
CA ALA A 126 -18.32 -5.27 13.81
C ALA A 126 -18.60 -3.98 14.58
N ILE A 127 -17.54 -3.29 15.03
CA ILE A 127 -17.63 -1.98 15.69
C ILE A 127 -18.25 -0.95 14.74
N ALA A 128 -17.73 -0.86 13.51
CA ALA A 128 -18.18 0.09 12.49
C ALA A 128 -19.68 -0.08 12.18
N MET A 129 -20.12 -1.30 11.97
CA MET A 129 -21.53 -1.60 11.68
C MET A 129 -22.46 -1.34 12.87
N VAL A 130 -22.03 -1.70 14.09
CA VAL A 130 -22.82 -1.44 15.31
C VAL A 130 -22.98 0.06 15.55
N VAL A 131 -21.92 0.84 15.35
CA VAL A 131 -21.94 2.30 15.49
C VAL A 131 -22.80 2.95 14.40
N HIS A 132 -22.65 2.51 13.15
CA HIS A 132 -23.41 2.98 12.00
C HIS A 132 -24.92 2.77 12.21
N GLU A 133 -25.33 1.54 12.41
CA GLU A 133 -26.74 1.16 12.58
C GLU A 133 -27.31 1.73 13.90
N GLY A 134 -26.49 1.72 14.96
CA GLY A 134 -26.85 2.33 16.24
C GLY A 134 -27.17 3.82 16.12
N ALA A 135 -26.42 4.54 15.26
CA ALA A 135 -26.67 5.95 15.00
C ALA A 135 -27.99 6.20 14.24
N HIS A 136 -28.32 5.37 13.25
CA HIS A 136 -29.64 5.40 12.61
C HIS A 136 -30.75 5.20 13.64
N GLY A 137 -30.62 4.20 14.51
CA GLY A 137 -31.58 3.95 15.58
C GLY A 137 -31.68 5.10 16.58
N LEU A 138 -30.55 5.71 16.95
CA LEU A 138 -30.51 6.87 17.83
C LEU A 138 -31.30 8.06 17.23
N LEU A 139 -31.06 8.37 15.95
CA LEU A 139 -31.76 9.47 15.29
C LEU A 139 -33.24 9.14 15.04
N CYS A 140 -33.63 7.88 14.85
CA CYS A 140 -35.04 7.49 14.88
C CYS A 140 -35.69 7.93 16.18
N ARG A 141 -35.10 7.59 17.34
CA ARG A 141 -35.64 7.99 18.66
C ARG A 141 -35.64 9.49 18.89
N VAL A 142 -34.60 10.22 18.42
CA VAL A 142 -34.52 11.68 18.50
C VAL A 142 -35.63 12.36 17.69
N GLU A 143 -35.95 11.82 16.51
CA GLU A 143 -36.97 12.37 15.60
C GLU A 143 -38.38 11.81 15.84
N GLY A 144 -38.54 10.87 16.78
CA GLY A 144 -39.82 10.28 17.13
C GLY A 144 -40.29 9.14 16.22
N ILE A 145 -39.36 8.51 15.50
CA ILE A 145 -39.62 7.34 14.67
C ILE A 145 -39.46 6.09 15.52
N ASP A 146 -40.43 5.21 15.50
CA ASP A 146 -40.34 3.92 16.20
C ASP A 146 -39.41 2.93 15.49
N ILE A 147 -38.82 2.02 16.29
CA ILE A 147 -37.92 0.96 15.82
C ILE A 147 -38.65 -0.36 15.97
N GLU A 148 -38.96 -1.03 14.88
CA GLU A 148 -39.60 -2.35 14.85
C GLU A 148 -38.66 -3.41 15.40
N SER A 149 -37.43 -3.47 14.86
CA SER A 149 -36.43 -4.42 15.27
C SER A 149 -35.01 -3.89 15.11
N MET A 150 -34.09 -4.41 15.94
CA MET A 150 -32.65 -4.14 15.84
C MET A 150 -31.85 -5.33 16.35
N GLY A 151 -30.64 -5.47 15.86
CA GLY A 151 -29.78 -6.59 16.28
C GLY A 151 -28.48 -6.68 15.51
N LEU A 152 -27.82 -7.81 15.68
CA LEU A 152 -26.58 -8.18 14.99
C LEU A 152 -26.86 -9.20 13.88
N VAL A 153 -26.06 -9.14 12.83
CA VAL A 153 -26.03 -10.11 11.74
C VAL A 153 -24.72 -10.88 11.79
N LEU A 154 -24.84 -12.20 11.81
CA LEU A 154 -23.70 -13.10 11.74
C LEU A 154 -23.78 -13.90 10.43
N PHE A 155 -22.66 -14.02 9.74
CA PHE A 155 -22.47 -14.98 8.64
C PHE A 155 -21.67 -16.16 9.19
N ALA A 156 -22.29 -17.33 9.22
CA ALA A 156 -21.85 -18.41 10.09
C ALA A 156 -21.72 -17.89 11.55
N ALA A 157 -20.58 -17.98 12.19
CA ALA A 157 -20.37 -17.45 13.53
C ALA A 157 -19.73 -16.04 13.56
N ILE A 158 -19.37 -15.50 12.38
CA ILE A 158 -18.63 -14.23 12.25
C ILE A 158 -19.60 -13.05 12.25
N PRO A 159 -19.45 -12.04 13.12
CA PRO A 159 -20.26 -10.85 13.11
C PRO A 159 -19.92 -10.00 11.88
N VAL A 160 -20.82 -9.98 10.89
CA VAL A 160 -20.64 -9.26 9.62
C VAL A 160 -21.46 -7.99 9.53
N GLY A 161 -22.29 -7.69 10.53
CA GLY A 161 -23.10 -6.50 10.50
C GLY A 161 -24.02 -6.32 11.70
N ALA A 162 -24.70 -5.17 11.68
CA ALA A 162 -25.82 -4.87 12.56
C ALA A 162 -26.99 -4.41 11.70
N PHE A 163 -28.15 -4.28 12.27
CA PHE A 163 -29.31 -3.73 11.60
C PHE A 163 -30.22 -2.98 12.58
N VAL A 164 -30.82 -1.93 12.08
CA VAL A 164 -31.94 -1.23 12.71
C VAL A 164 -33.04 -1.07 11.66
N GLN A 165 -34.23 -1.50 11.99
CA GLN A 165 -35.41 -1.40 11.13
C GLN A 165 -36.35 -0.34 11.70
N PRO A 166 -36.40 0.86 11.11
CA PRO A 166 -37.38 1.86 11.47
C PRO A 166 -38.78 1.43 11.05
N ASP A 167 -39.79 1.90 11.74
CA ASP A 167 -41.19 1.81 11.32
C ASP A 167 -41.39 2.65 10.04
N GLU A 168 -41.89 2.01 8.98
CA GLU A 168 -42.03 2.66 7.67
C GLU A 168 -43.09 3.75 7.65
N GLU A 169 -44.24 3.55 8.36
CA GLU A 169 -45.33 4.53 8.42
C GLU A 169 -44.87 5.75 9.19
N ALA A 170 -44.29 5.56 10.39
CA ALA A 170 -43.71 6.64 11.19
C ALA A 170 -42.60 7.40 10.44
N THR A 171 -41.80 6.69 9.63
CA THR A 171 -40.75 7.34 8.81
C THR A 171 -41.34 8.26 7.74
N GLN A 172 -42.50 7.94 7.17
CA GLN A 172 -43.14 8.76 6.15
C GLN A 172 -43.83 10.00 6.76
N GLU A 173 -44.28 9.93 7.99
CA GLU A 173 -44.97 11.02 8.68
C GLU A 173 -44.04 12.15 9.12
N VAL A 174 -42.74 11.88 9.37
CA VAL A 174 -41.79 12.89 9.80
C VAL A 174 -41.32 13.79 8.64
N SER A 175 -40.81 14.98 8.98
CA SER A 175 -40.32 15.93 7.98
C SER A 175 -39.16 15.40 7.16
N ARG A 176 -38.97 15.91 5.94
CA ARG A 176 -37.82 15.59 5.08
C ARG A 176 -36.48 15.80 5.77
N GLY A 177 -36.36 16.89 6.56
CA GLY A 177 -35.14 17.18 7.33
C GLY A 177 -34.86 16.11 8.40
N ALA A 178 -35.89 15.59 9.07
CA ALA A 178 -35.76 14.50 10.04
C ALA A 178 -35.25 13.22 9.38
N ARG A 179 -35.85 12.86 8.22
CA ARG A 179 -35.39 11.69 7.41
C ARG A 179 -33.96 11.85 6.92
N ALA A 180 -33.59 13.03 6.41
CA ALA A 180 -32.23 13.30 5.96
C ALA A 180 -31.21 13.17 7.09
N ARG A 181 -31.50 13.69 8.29
CA ARG A 181 -30.66 13.50 9.47
C ARG A 181 -30.54 12.04 9.89
N MET A 182 -31.64 11.29 9.84
CA MET A 182 -31.64 9.86 10.14
C MET A 182 -30.72 9.09 9.17
N PHE A 183 -30.82 9.33 7.85
CA PHE A 183 -29.95 8.66 6.88
C PHE A 183 -28.49 9.12 6.96
N ALA A 184 -28.21 10.35 7.33
CA ALA A 184 -26.84 10.82 7.52
C ALA A 184 -26.21 10.36 8.85
N ALA A 185 -26.99 9.79 9.77
CA ALA A 185 -26.54 9.47 11.11
C ALA A 185 -25.44 8.41 11.13
N GLY A 186 -25.55 7.35 10.32
CA GLY A 186 -24.56 6.30 10.21
C GLY A 186 -23.21 6.84 9.75
N VAL A 187 -23.21 7.59 8.64
CA VAL A 187 -22.03 8.27 8.11
C VAL A 187 -21.39 9.19 9.15
N THR A 188 -22.22 10.01 9.82
CA THR A 188 -21.77 10.94 10.85
C THR A 188 -21.08 10.22 12.01
N ALA A 189 -21.67 9.14 12.49
CA ALA A 189 -21.12 8.38 13.63
C ALA A 189 -19.82 7.69 13.28
N ASN A 190 -19.72 7.09 12.07
CA ASN A 190 -18.49 6.46 11.61
C ASN A 190 -17.37 7.50 11.44
N THR A 191 -17.67 8.67 10.87
CA THR A 191 -16.69 9.77 10.77
C THR A 191 -16.21 10.23 12.15
N LEU A 192 -17.13 10.42 13.10
CA LEU A 192 -16.76 10.82 14.46
C LEU A 192 -15.93 9.73 15.17
N LEU A 193 -16.28 8.47 14.99
CA LEU A 193 -15.50 7.36 15.55
C LEU A 193 -14.10 7.31 14.92
N THR A 194 -13.98 7.49 13.60
CA THR A 194 -12.68 7.59 12.92
C THR A 194 -11.80 8.67 13.54
N ILE A 195 -12.36 9.87 13.75
CA ILE A 195 -11.63 10.99 14.39
C ILE A 195 -11.12 10.58 15.78
N VAL A 196 -11.97 9.94 16.57
CA VAL A 196 -11.60 9.52 17.94
C VAL A 196 -10.51 8.44 17.91
N VAL A 197 -10.69 7.40 17.11
CA VAL A 197 -9.73 6.28 17.10
C VAL A 197 -8.39 6.69 16.48
N PHE A 198 -8.38 7.55 15.45
CA PHE A 198 -7.14 8.06 14.89
C PHE A 198 -6.46 9.08 15.80
N ALA A 199 -7.20 9.90 16.53
CA ALA A 199 -6.61 10.75 17.56
C ALA A 199 -5.95 9.93 18.70
N LEU A 200 -6.51 8.77 19.04
CA LEU A 200 -5.89 7.84 19.98
C LEU A 200 -4.70 7.11 19.37
N LEU A 201 -4.80 6.72 18.10
CA LEU A 201 -3.72 6.04 17.40
C LEU A 201 -2.50 6.96 17.22
N PHE A 202 -2.68 8.08 16.51
CA PHE A 202 -1.60 9.02 16.15
C PHE A 202 -1.01 9.78 17.35
N GLY A 203 -1.76 9.90 18.45
CA GLY A 203 -1.28 10.56 19.67
C GLY A 203 -0.64 9.55 20.64
N PRO A 204 -1.40 9.11 21.66
CA PRO A 204 -0.81 8.37 22.78
C PRO A 204 -0.31 6.96 22.42
N VAL A 205 -0.82 6.32 21.35
CA VAL A 205 -0.45 4.94 21.04
C VAL A 205 0.81 4.89 20.19
N VAL A 206 0.83 5.56 19.02
CA VAL A 206 2.03 5.61 18.18
C VAL A 206 3.15 6.40 18.84
N GLY A 207 2.83 7.47 19.58
CA GLY A 207 3.83 8.23 20.34
C GLY A 207 4.49 7.45 21.50
N ALA A 208 4.08 6.22 21.79
CA ALA A 208 4.72 5.30 22.72
C ALA A 208 5.42 4.13 22.00
N ILE A 209 5.56 4.22 20.69
CA ILE A 209 6.26 3.25 19.86
C ILE A 209 7.45 3.98 19.24
N SER A 210 8.63 3.40 19.35
CA SER A 210 9.87 3.86 18.70
C SER A 210 10.50 2.72 17.89
N VAL A 211 11.37 3.08 16.96
CA VAL A 211 12.11 2.09 16.17
C VAL A 211 13.19 1.47 17.04
N ALA A 212 13.31 0.16 16.99
CA ALA A 212 14.38 -0.56 17.67
C ALA A 212 15.71 -0.36 16.91
N PRO A 213 16.86 -0.24 17.61
CA PRO A 213 18.15 -0.12 16.96
C PRO A 213 18.48 -1.36 16.13
N GLY A 214 19.19 -1.18 15.01
CA GLY A 214 19.58 -2.23 14.08
C GLY A 214 18.94 -2.08 12.71
N TYR A 215 19.60 -2.62 11.68
CA TYR A 215 19.06 -2.69 10.33
C TYR A 215 17.89 -3.69 10.28
N ALA A 216 16.70 -3.22 9.96
CA ALA A 216 15.48 -4.02 9.95
C ALA A 216 15.37 -4.85 8.65
N VAL A 217 15.40 -6.18 8.74
CA VAL A 217 15.32 -7.07 7.58
C VAL A 217 13.87 -7.23 7.13
N GLY A 218 13.48 -6.52 6.08
CA GLY A 218 12.12 -6.55 5.50
C GLY A 218 11.89 -7.73 4.58
N GLU A 219 12.91 -8.12 3.83
CA GLU A 219 12.85 -9.27 2.92
C GLU A 219 14.23 -9.91 2.82
N VAL A 220 14.25 -11.22 2.61
CA VAL A 220 15.47 -11.99 2.33
C VAL A 220 15.28 -12.71 1.01
N ASN A 221 16.19 -12.47 0.08
CA ASN A 221 16.15 -13.07 -1.26
C ASN A 221 16.32 -14.58 -1.17
N PRO A 222 15.42 -15.39 -1.75
CA PRO A 222 15.55 -16.84 -1.74
C PRO A 222 16.85 -17.29 -2.42
N GLY A 223 17.64 -18.11 -1.69
CA GLY A 223 18.93 -18.60 -2.18
C GLY A 223 20.09 -17.62 -2.04
N SER A 224 19.88 -16.49 -1.37
CA SER A 224 20.94 -15.52 -1.05
C SER A 224 21.88 -16.01 0.07
N PRO A 225 23.04 -15.37 0.23
CA PRO A 225 23.94 -15.60 1.36
C PRO A 225 23.28 -15.40 2.73
N ALA A 226 22.44 -14.37 2.87
CA ALA A 226 21.68 -14.13 4.10
C ALA A 226 20.70 -15.29 4.42
N ALA A 227 19.97 -15.77 3.40
CA ALA A 227 19.09 -16.94 3.56
C ALA A 227 19.87 -18.21 3.96
N ALA A 228 21.09 -18.42 3.40
CA ALA A 228 21.95 -19.54 3.74
C ALA A 228 22.53 -19.44 5.17
N ALA A 229 22.59 -18.24 5.75
CA ALA A 229 23.00 -17.97 7.12
C ALA A 229 21.84 -17.95 8.12
N ASP A 230 20.66 -18.44 7.72
CA ASP A 230 19.42 -18.44 8.52
C ASP A 230 18.96 -17.04 8.97
N ILE A 231 19.31 -15.99 8.21
CA ILE A 231 18.74 -14.66 8.39
C ILE A 231 17.35 -14.67 7.75
N ALA A 232 16.36 -14.13 8.46
CA ALA A 232 14.96 -14.16 8.05
C ALA A 232 14.32 -12.77 8.06
N GLN A 233 13.19 -12.64 7.40
CA GLN A 233 12.34 -11.46 7.52
C GLN A 233 11.95 -11.26 9.01
N GLY A 234 12.06 -10.03 9.49
CA GLY A 234 11.77 -9.70 10.89
C GLY A 234 13.01 -9.67 11.79
N ASP A 235 14.14 -10.21 11.36
CA ASP A 235 15.41 -10.08 12.05
C ASP A 235 15.92 -8.64 12.00
N ARG A 236 16.72 -8.25 12.98
CA ARG A 236 17.50 -7.00 12.97
C ARG A 236 18.98 -7.33 12.95
N LEU A 237 19.74 -6.71 12.05
CA LEU A 237 21.19 -6.81 12.05
C LEU A 237 21.73 -5.70 12.94
N ILE A 238 22.40 -6.09 14.03
CA ILE A 238 22.89 -5.18 15.06
C ILE A 238 24.33 -4.79 14.81
N GLU A 239 25.12 -5.71 14.25
CA GLU A 239 26.54 -5.52 13.97
C GLU A 239 26.92 -6.28 12.70
N VAL A 240 27.70 -5.69 11.82
CA VAL A 240 28.24 -6.31 10.61
C VAL A 240 29.76 -6.14 10.61
N ALA A 241 30.50 -7.26 10.52
CA ALA A 241 31.95 -7.29 10.53
C ALA A 241 32.61 -6.54 11.71
N GLY A 242 31.93 -6.48 12.87
CA GLY A 242 32.40 -5.79 14.08
C GLY A 242 32.00 -4.32 14.18
N GLU A 243 31.28 -3.78 13.20
CA GLU A 243 30.75 -2.42 13.20
C GLU A 243 29.26 -2.42 13.52
N PRO A 244 28.78 -1.62 14.49
CA PRO A 244 27.37 -1.51 14.80
C PRO A 244 26.62 -0.85 13.64
N VAL A 245 25.39 -1.33 13.35
CA VAL A 245 24.54 -0.81 12.28
C VAL A 245 23.15 -0.48 12.83
N GLU A 246 22.69 0.74 12.60
CA GLU A 246 21.36 1.21 13.01
C GLU A 246 20.50 1.67 11.80
N THR A 247 21.16 2.00 10.69
CA THR A 247 20.54 2.55 9.48
C THR A 247 20.99 1.77 8.24
N ALA A 248 20.27 1.95 7.13
CA ALA A 248 20.64 1.41 5.82
C ALA A 248 22.03 1.90 5.38
N ASP A 249 22.31 3.18 5.54
CA ASP A 249 23.60 3.78 5.14
C ASP A 249 24.76 3.16 5.93
N GLU A 250 24.59 2.91 7.23
CA GLU A 250 25.59 2.26 8.07
C GLU A 250 25.78 0.80 7.70
N PHE A 251 24.68 0.09 7.39
CA PHE A 251 24.75 -1.28 6.88
C PHE A 251 25.51 -1.34 5.55
N GLU A 252 25.17 -0.47 4.58
CA GLU A 252 25.87 -0.40 3.31
C GLU A 252 27.35 -0.05 3.46
N ALA A 253 27.68 0.87 4.36
CA ALA A 253 29.06 1.22 4.65
C ALA A 253 29.83 0.02 5.26
N ALA A 254 29.25 -0.65 6.25
CA ALA A 254 29.85 -1.81 6.89
C ALA A 254 30.03 -2.98 5.92
N ILE A 255 29.01 -3.28 5.08
CA ILE A 255 29.09 -4.39 4.12
C ILE A 255 30.07 -4.10 2.98
N ARG A 256 30.23 -2.84 2.57
CA ARG A 256 31.20 -2.42 1.55
C ARG A 256 32.65 -2.67 2.00
N GLU A 257 32.93 -2.51 3.30
CA GLU A 257 34.26 -2.74 3.88
C GLU A 257 34.49 -4.20 4.33
N ALA A 258 33.41 -4.95 4.57
CA ALA A 258 33.47 -6.32 5.04
C ALA A 258 34.13 -7.27 4.04
N ASP A 259 34.77 -8.31 4.58
CA ASP A 259 35.34 -9.40 3.79
C ASP A 259 34.24 -10.30 3.16
N ALA A 260 34.67 -11.17 2.25
CA ALA A 260 33.76 -12.10 1.58
C ALA A 260 33.07 -13.10 2.53
N ASP A 261 33.64 -13.33 3.71
CA ASP A 261 33.01 -14.07 4.80
C ASP A 261 32.80 -13.08 5.95
N ALA A 262 31.56 -12.61 6.13
CA ALA A 262 31.20 -11.56 7.08
C ALA A 262 30.52 -12.13 8.32
N SER A 263 31.01 -11.76 9.51
CA SER A 263 30.33 -12.07 10.78
C SER A 263 29.27 -11.02 11.07
N VAL A 264 28.07 -11.45 11.40
CA VAL A 264 26.91 -10.57 11.64
C VAL A 264 26.24 -10.94 12.95
N VAL A 265 25.93 -9.94 13.78
CA VAL A 265 25.10 -10.11 14.98
C VAL A 265 23.65 -9.84 14.59
N VAL A 266 22.81 -10.84 14.77
CA VAL A 266 21.39 -10.83 14.40
C VAL A 266 20.54 -10.94 15.65
N ASP A 267 19.53 -10.08 15.79
CA ASP A 267 18.48 -10.17 16.81
C ASP A 267 17.19 -10.65 16.13
N ASP A 268 16.76 -11.88 16.44
CA ASP A 268 15.57 -12.52 15.91
C ASP A 268 14.29 -12.26 16.75
N GLY A 269 14.39 -11.39 17.76
CA GLY A 269 13.30 -11.08 18.71
C GLY A 269 13.27 -12.00 19.93
N ASP A 270 13.91 -13.16 19.89
CA ASP A 270 14.10 -14.06 21.02
C ASP A 270 15.49 -13.83 21.68
N GLY A 271 16.44 -13.22 20.95
CA GLY A 271 17.76 -12.85 21.44
C GLY A 271 18.79 -12.66 20.31
N GLU A 272 19.98 -12.20 20.71
CA GLU A 272 21.08 -11.99 19.78
C GLU A 272 21.83 -13.31 19.49
N ARG A 273 22.16 -13.51 18.22
CA ARG A 273 23.02 -14.60 17.73
C ARG A 273 24.04 -14.08 16.75
N THR A 274 25.19 -14.74 16.64
CA THR A 274 26.16 -14.45 15.58
C THR A 274 25.96 -15.43 14.43
N ALA A 275 25.92 -14.91 13.21
CA ALA A 275 25.85 -15.66 11.97
C ALA A 275 27.07 -15.34 11.09
N GLU A 276 27.60 -16.34 10.40
CA GLU A 276 28.66 -16.16 9.42
C GLU A 276 28.01 -16.18 8.03
N VAL A 277 28.10 -15.08 7.30
CA VAL A 277 27.54 -14.92 5.97
C VAL A 277 28.64 -15.07 4.92
N ALA A 278 28.58 -16.16 4.18
CA ALA A 278 29.48 -16.39 3.05
C ALA A 278 28.94 -15.64 1.83
N ARG A 279 29.36 -14.39 1.62
CA ARG A 279 28.88 -13.50 0.57
C ARG A 279 29.09 -14.11 -0.82
N GLU A 280 28.14 -13.88 -1.70
CA GLU A 280 28.17 -14.34 -3.10
C GLU A 280 27.53 -13.26 -3.98
N LEU A 281 28.27 -12.77 -4.96
CA LEU A 281 27.78 -11.71 -5.83
C LEU A 281 26.71 -12.25 -6.79
N GLN A 282 25.54 -11.66 -6.72
CA GLN A 282 24.36 -12.05 -7.51
C GLN A 282 23.79 -10.84 -8.26
N ALA A 283 23.33 -11.05 -9.49
CA ALA A 283 22.42 -10.13 -10.16
C ALA A 283 21.00 -10.51 -9.71
N VAL A 284 20.37 -9.60 -8.95
CA VAL A 284 19.03 -9.79 -8.36
C VAL A 284 17.93 -9.10 -9.15
N GLY A 285 18.31 -8.25 -10.12
CA GLY A 285 17.42 -7.59 -11.05
C GLY A 285 18.11 -7.26 -12.36
N SER A 286 17.34 -7.12 -13.44
CA SER A 286 17.90 -6.79 -14.75
C SER A 286 16.98 -5.88 -15.57
N ALA A 287 17.59 -4.95 -16.31
CA ALA A 287 16.90 -4.20 -17.36
C ALA A 287 16.70 -5.08 -18.60
N GLY A 288 15.61 -4.84 -19.33
CA GLY A 288 15.45 -5.45 -20.66
C GLY A 288 16.55 -4.97 -21.62
N GLY A 289 17.20 -5.90 -22.33
CA GLY A 289 18.28 -5.59 -23.25
C GLY A 289 19.63 -5.31 -22.57
N ASN A 290 19.80 -5.69 -21.30
CA ASN A 290 21.09 -5.63 -20.62
C ASN A 290 22.17 -6.45 -21.35
N ALA A 291 23.43 -6.09 -21.15
CA ALA A 291 24.55 -6.67 -21.91
C ALA A 291 24.81 -8.15 -21.63
N LEU A 292 24.46 -8.65 -20.42
CA LEU A 292 24.52 -10.08 -20.11
C LEU A 292 23.47 -10.92 -20.86
N GLY A 293 22.42 -10.28 -21.42
CA GLY A 293 21.33 -10.98 -22.09
C GLY A 293 20.47 -11.86 -21.15
N VAL A 294 20.58 -11.66 -19.85
CA VAL A 294 19.82 -12.41 -18.83
C VAL A 294 18.59 -11.65 -18.41
N GLU A 295 17.47 -12.35 -18.23
CA GLU A 295 16.28 -11.83 -17.55
C GLU A 295 16.25 -12.40 -16.14
N VAL A 296 16.54 -11.54 -15.16
CA VAL A 296 16.40 -11.89 -13.75
C VAL A 296 14.96 -11.65 -13.36
N THR A 297 14.20 -12.73 -13.12
CA THR A 297 12.79 -12.66 -12.70
C THR A 297 12.62 -13.17 -11.28
N ASP A 298 12.59 -14.51 -11.10
CA ASP A 298 12.33 -15.12 -9.80
C ASP A 298 13.59 -15.76 -9.16
N ARG A 299 14.71 -15.78 -9.90
CA ARG A 299 15.97 -16.38 -9.43
C ARG A 299 17.14 -15.48 -9.78
N PRO A 300 17.99 -15.17 -8.79
CA PRO A 300 19.22 -14.42 -9.04
C PRO A 300 20.21 -15.23 -9.90
N VAL A 301 21.10 -14.52 -10.56
CA VAL A 301 22.19 -15.09 -11.37
C VAL A 301 23.50 -14.78 -10.66
N THR A 302 24.26 -15.81 -10.28
CA THR A 302 25.56 -15.62 -9.63
C THR A 302 26.61 -15.12 -10.62
N ILE A 303 27.37 -14.10 -10.23
CA ILE A 303 28.55 -13.61 -10.93
C ILE A 303 29.78 -14.23 -10.27
N ALA A 304 30.41 -15.17 -10.99
CA ALA A 304 31.50 -15.96 -10.42
C ALA A 304 32.89 -15.34 -10.62
N ALA A 305 33.10 -14.63 -11.75
CA ALA A 305 34.39 -14.01 -12.05
C ALA A 305 34.24 -12.78 -12.94
N VAL A 306 35.23 -11.90 -12.90
CA VAL A 306 35.40 -10.76 -13.81
C VAL A 306 36.83 -10.77 -14.34
N ASN A 307 36.98 -10.71 -15.67
CA ASN A 307 38.29 -10.81 -16.35
C ASN A 307 39.10 -12.06 -15.94
N GLY A 308 38.38 -13.15 -15.57
CA GLY A 308 38.99 -14.40 -15.09
C GLY A 308 39.40 -14.37 -13.60
N GLU A 309 39.21 -13.27 -12.86
CA GLU A 309 39.45 -13.19 -11.43
C GLU A 309 38.15 -13.52 -10.68
N PRO A 310 38.14 -14.48 -9.73
CA PRO A 310 36.96 -14.81 -8.93
C PRO A 310 36.48 -13.63 -8.09
N VAL A 311 35.19 -13.34 -8.12
CA VAL A 311 34.56 -12.27 -7.34
C VAL A 311 33.43 -12.81 -6.49
N ARG A 312 33.31 -12.33 -5.24
CA ARG A 312 32.23 -12.69 -4.33
C ARG A 312 31.52 -11.47 -3.75
N THR A 313 32.11 -10.28 -3.95
CA THR A 313 31.57 -9.03 -3.43
C THR A 313 31.48 -8.00 -4.55
N GLU A 314 30.59 -7.03 -4.38
CA GLU A 314 30.48 -5.91 -5.31
C GLU A 314 31.79 -5.10 -5.37
N ARG A 315 32.47 -4.93 -4.25
CA ARG A 315 33.82 -4.31 -4.20
C ARG A 315 34.81 -5.07 -5.09
N ALA A 316 34.90 -6.38 -4.94
CA ALA A 316 35.82 -7.21 -5.74
C ALA A 316 35.48 -7.17 -7.22
N PHE A 317 34.20 -7.05 -7.57
CA PHE A 317 33.74 -6.87 -8.96
C PHE A 317 34.35 -5.57 -9.57
N PHE A 318 34.19 -4.43 -8.92
CA PHE A 318 34.71 -3.17 -9.42
C PHE A 318 36.26 -3.09 -9.38
N GLU A 319 36.89 -3.72 -8.39
CA GLU A 319 38.34 -3.85 -8.35
C GLU A 319 38.87 -4.67 -9.56
N ALA A 320 38.20 -5.77 -9.92
CA ALA A 320 38.59 -6.59 -11.07
C ALA A 320 38.27 -5.93 -12.43
N VAL A 321 37.26 -5.04 -12.49
CA VAL A 321 37.00 -4.19 -13.66
C VAL A 321 38.11 -3.14 -13.84
N GLY A 322 38.56 -2.51 -12.75
CA GLY A 322 39.53 -1.43 -12.77
C GLY A 322 39.06 -0.28 -13.68
N ASP A 323 40.00 0.37 -14.40
CA ASP A 323 39.72 1.48 -15.32
C ASP A 323 39.16 1.03 -16.68
N ALA A 324 38.97 -0.28 -16.91
CA ALA A 324 38.52 -0.78 -18.20
C ALA A 324 37.06 -0.39 -18.48
N GLU A 325 36.76 0.08 -19.70
CA GLU A 325 35.40 0.39 -20.16
C GLU A 325 34.55 -0.88 -20.33
N GLN A 326 35.20 -2.01 -20.67
CA GLN A 326 34.56 -3.32 -20.85
C GLN A 326 35.26 -4.39 -20.01
N ALA A 327 34.51 -5.40 -19.59
CA ALA A 327 35.03 -6.54 -18.87
C ALA A 327 34.35 -7.83 -19.32
N THR A 328 35.07 -8.94 -19.19
CA THR A 328 34.48 -10.28 -19.35
C THR A 328 33.86 -10.70 -18.00
N VAL A 329 32.56 -10.84 -17.97
CA VAL A 329 31.80 -11.30 -16.78
C VAL A 329 31.46 -12.78 -16.97
N THR A 330 31.87 -13.58 -16.00
CA THR A 330 31.56 -15.03 -15.96
C THR A 330 30.37 -15.23 -15.02
N THR A 331 29.27 -15.76 -15.56
CA THR A 331 28.10 -16.12 -14.77
C THR A 331 28.06 -17.60 -14.49
N ALA A 332 27.57 -17.99 -13.29
CA ALA A 332 27.24 -19.39 -12.98
C ALA A 332 25.71 -19.52 -12.91
N SER A 333 25.18 -20.56 -13.58
CA SER A 333 23.75 -20.87 -13.45
C SER A 333 23.49 -21.41 -12.05
N ALA A 334 22.52 -20.87 -11.33
CA ALA A 334 22.07 -21.43 -10.05
C ALA A 334 21.69 -22.89 -10.24
N GLY A 335 22.30 -23.80 -9.47
CA GLY A 335 22.09 -25.23 -9.59
C GLY A 335 20.61 -25.58 -9.50
N THR A 336 20.15 -26.47 -10.39
CA THR A 336 18.84 -27.12 -10.23
C THR A 336 18.88 -28.03 -9.00
N GLU A 337 17.74 -28.33 -8.36
CA GLU A 337 17.62 -29.24 -7.19
C GLU A 337 18.32 -30.59 -7.36
N ASP A 338 18.74 -30.94 -8.56
CA ASP A 338 19.47 -32.19 -8.91
C ASP A 338 21.00 -32.05 -8.99
N GLY A 339 21.57 -30.90 -8.57
CA GLY A 339 23.03 -30.76 -8.33
C GLY A 339 23.93 -30.78 -9.58
N VAL A 340 23.43 -30.43 -10.75
CA VAL A 340 24.22 -30.27 -11.98
C VAL A 340 23.99 -28.91 -12.59
N GLY A 341 24.82 -27.94 -12.22
CA GLY A 341 24.75 -26.58 -12.72
C GLY A 341 26.15 -25.97 -12.86
N ASP A 342 26.99 -26.51 -13.74
CA ASP A 342 28.26 -25.89 -14.14
C ASP A 342 28.21 -25.39 -15.60
N ALA A 343 27.15 -24.65 -15.96
CA ALA A 343 27.21 -23.88 -17.20
C ALA A 343 27.68 -22.45 -16.81
N THR A 344 28.98 -22.23 -16.92
CA THR A 344 29.58 -20.89 -16.89
C THR A 344 29.48 -20.28 -18.29
N GLU A 345 28.97 -19.05 -18.36
CA GLU A 345 28.92 -18.26 -19.59
C GLU A 345 29.79 -17.02 -19.41
N ASP A 346 30.73 -16.82 -20.34
CA ASP A 346 31.58 -15.63 -20.39
C ASP A 346 30.97 -14.62 -21.36
N VAL A 347 30.66 -13.43 -20.88
CA VAL A 347 30.11 -12.36 -21.68
C VAL A 347 30.99 -11.11 -21.56
N GLU A 348 31.49 -10.63 -22.72
CA GLU A 348 32.18 -9.35 -22.77
C GLU A 348 31.14 -8.23 -22.82
N MET A 349 31.18 -7.29 -21.86
CA MET A 349 30.21 -6.23 -21.74
C MET A 349 30.82 -4.91 -21.28
N ALA A 350 30.21 -3.80 -21.68
CA ALA A 350 30.52 -2.48 -21.15
C ALA A 350 30.05 -2.34 -19.70
N ILE A 351 30.90 -1.81 -18.82
CA ILE A 351 30.60 -1.59 -17.40
C ILE A 351 30.35 -0.11 -17.18
N GLY A 352 29.13 0.24 -16.77
CA GLY A 352 28.72 1.63 -16.61
C GLY A 352 27.27 1.84 -16.22
N ALA A 353 26.78 3.04 -16.29
CA ALA A 353 25.38 3.39 -16.04
C ALA A 353 24.50 3.01 -17.25
N TYR A 354 23.54 2.11 -17.04
CA TYR A 354 22.65 1.66 -18.10
C TYR A 354 21.48 2.63 -18.27
N VAL A 355 21.41 3.28 -19.44
CA VAL A 355 20.32 4.13 -19.90
C VAL A 355 19.24 3.24 -20.51
N VAL A 356 18.04 3.25 -19.91
CA VAL A 356 16.86 2.52 -20.42
C VAL A 356 16.27 3.24 -21.63
N GLY A 357 16.40 4.58 -21.68
CA GLY A 357 15.92 5.37 -22.80
C GLY A 357 16.36 6.83 -22.73
N VAL A 358 16.67 7.37 -23.89
CA VAL A 358 16.97 8.80 -24.12
C VAL A 358 15.66 9.56 -24.27
N GLN A 359 15.52 10.72 -23.59
CA GLN A 359 14.33 11.57 -23.63
C GLN A 359 14.29 12.41 -24.92
N GLU A 360 13.10 12.63 -25.51
CA GLU A 360 12.92 13.28 -26.81
C GLU A 360 13.46 14.73 -26.85
N ASP A 361 13.29 15.49 -25.77
CA ASP A 361 13.75 16.87 -25.64
C ASP A 361 14.97 16.99 -24.70
N GLY A 362 15.72 15.89 -24.49
CA GLY A 362 16.86 15.87 -23.57
C GLY A 362 18.20 16.21 -24.23
N PRO A 363 19.19 16.73 -23.46
CA PRO A 363 20.51 17.11 -23.95
C PRO A 363 21.24 16.02 -24.73
N LEU A 364 21.14 14.75 -24.32
CA LEU A 364 21.79 13.64 -25.03
C LEU A 364 21.15 13.39 -26.41
N HIS A 365 19.83 13.60 -26.52
CA HIS A 365 19.13 13.53 -27.82
C HIS A 365 19.54 14.68 -28.73
N GLU A 366 19.67 15.89 -28.21
CA GLU A 366 20.17 17.04 -28.97
C GLU A 366 21.62 16.85 -29.47
N ALA A 367 22.43 16.11 -28.70
CA ALA A 367 23.78 15.73 -29.07
C ALA A 367 23.86 14.57 -30.10
N GLY A 368 22.72 13.99 -30.49
CA GLY A 368 22.61 13.04 -31.61
C GLY A 368 22.24 11.59 -31.23
N ALA A 369 21.99 11.26 -29.95
CA ALA A 369 21.45 9.96 -29.57
C ALA A 369 19.99 9.83 -30.00
N ALA A 370 19.54 8.62 -30.36
CA ALA A 370 18.17 8.43 -30.80
C ALA A 370 17.20 8.46 -29.62
N PHE A 371 15.99 9.02 -29.81
CA PHE A 371 14.92 8.94 -28.83
C PHE A 371 14.60 7.48 -28.44
N GLY A 372 14.53 7.20 -27.15
CA GLY A 372 14.24 5.86 -26.62
C GLY A 372 15.40 4.87 -26.76
N GLU A 373 16.59 5.29 -27.21
CA GLU A 373 17.77 4.45 -27.32
C GLU A 373 18.27 4.00 -25.95
N SER A 374 18.67 2.74 -25.84
CA SER A 374 19.34 2.21 -24.64
C SER A 374 20.85 2.20 -24.87
N LEU A 375 21.59 2.70 -23.87
CA LEU A 375 23.04 2.88 -23.89
C LEU A 375 23.64 2.51 -22.53
N THR A 376 24.94 2.13 -22.49
CA THR A 376 25.72 2.06 -21.26
C THR A 376 26.73 3.20 -21.23
N VAL A 377 26.51 4.21 -20.38
CA VAL A 377 27.44 5.33 -20.21
C VAL A 377 28.59 4.87 -19.33
N VAL A 378 29.81 4.97 -19.86
CA VAL A 378 31.03 4.43 -19.23
C VAL A 378 31.98 5.53 -18.75
N GLU A 379 31.89 6.74 -19.32
CA GLU A 379 32.81 7.84 -18.99
C GLU A 379 32.16 9.21 -19.28
N ILE A 380 32.48 10.22 -18.48
CA ILE A 380 32.12 11.62 -18.70
C ILE A 380 33.38 12.47 -18.46
N ASP A 381 33.84 13.21 -19.50
CA ASP A 381 35.06 14.03 -19.48
C ASP A 381 36.31 13.30 -18.99
N GLY A 382 36.49 12.02 -19.31
CA GLY A 382 37.61 11.22 -18.86
C GLY A 382 37.44 10.61 -17.46
N GLU A 383 36.32 10.84 -16.79
CA GLU A 383 35.98 10.26 -15.50
C GLU A 383 35.11 9.02 -15.69
N ARG A 384 35.55 7.89 -15.09
CA ARG A 384 34.84 6.61 -15.18
C ARG A 384 33.49 6.66 -14.47
N VAL A 385 32.48 6.08 -15.13
CA VAL A 385 31.16 5.83 -14.58
C VAL A 385 30.95 4.33 -14.47
N TYR A 386 30.66 3.82 -13.25
CA TYR A 386 30.47 2.39 -13.03
C TYR A 386 29.01 1.97 -12.88
N ALA A 387 28.15 2.87 -12.38
CA ALA A 387 26.75 2.59 -12.10
C ALA A 387 25.88 3.85 -12.28
N ALA A 388 24.56 3.67 -12.19
CA ALA A 388 23.60 4.77 -12.35
C ALA A 388 23.44 5.67 -11.10
N GLY A 389 23.72 5.16 -9.88
CA GLY A 389 23.38 5.78 -8.61
C GLY A 389 24.32 6.89 -8.11
N ASP A 390 24.15 7.22 -6.82
CA ASP A 390 24.91 8.25 -6.10
C ASP A 390 26.20 7.71 -5.42
N GLY A 391 26.60 6.48 -5.73
CA GLY A 391 27.83 5.86 -5.23
C GLY A 391 29.11 6.50 -5.83
N PRO A 392 30.31 6.11 -5.35
CA PRO A 392 31.57 6.54 -5.95
C PRO A 392 31.60 6.24 -7.45
N ASN A 393 31.87 7.27 -8.26
CA ASN A 393 31.83 7.20 -9.73
C ASN A 393 30.48 6.74 -10.30
N GLY A 394 29.37 6.98 -9.58
CA GLY A 394 28.02 6.84 -10.12
C GLY A 394 27.66 7.97 -11.07
N LEU A 395 26.85 7.70 -12.07
CA LEU A 395 26.42 8.72 -13.07
C LEU A 395 25.80 9.95 -12.38
N ALA A 396 25.01 9.72 -11.35
CA ALA A 396 24.36 10.77 -10.59
C ALA A 396 25.36 11.65 -9.83
N THR A 397 26.38 11.06 -9.22
CA THR A 397 27.47 11.76 -8.54
C THR A 397 28.31 12.57 -9.54
N VAL A 398 28.77 11.93 -10.61
CA VAL A 398 29.60 12.58 -11.63
C VAL A 398 28.89 13.77 -12.27
N LEU A 399 27.57 13.65 -12.59
CA LEU A 399 26.78 14.76 -13.13
C LEU A 399 26.43 15.82 -12.09
N GLY A 400 26.26 15.41 -10.81
CA GLY A 400 25.99 16.32 -9.70
C GLY A 400 27.12 17.33 -9.45
N GLU A 401 28.36 16.97 -9.76
CA GLU A 401 29.55 17.83 -9.66
C GLU A 401 29.74 18.80 -10.85
N ARG A 402 28.91 18.67 -11.90
CA ARG A 402 28.99 19.48 -13.13
C ARG A 402 27.96 20.62 -13.11
N GLU A 403 28.39 21.82 -13.53
CA GLU A 403 27.47 22.96 -13.62
C GLU A 403 26.56 22.84 -14.87
N PRO A 404 25.24 23.11 -14.73
CA PRO A 404 24.34 23.20 -15.88
C PRO A 404 24.85 24.23 -16.92
N GLY A 405 24.68 23.92 -18.19
CA GLY A 405 25.19 24.73 -19.32
C GLY A 405 26.63 24.41 -19.71
N THR A 406 27.34 23.54 -18.98
CA THR A 406 28.66 23.03 -19.38
C THR A 406 28.50 21.95 -20.45
N THR A 407 29.37 21.94 -21.46
CA THR A 407 29.44 20.85 -22.44
C THR A 407 30.45 19.82 -21.97
N VAL A 408 30.02 18.56 -21.88
CA VAL A 408 30.83 17.43 -21.45
C VAL A 408 30.90 16.37 -22.55
N GLU A 409 32.02 15.67 -22.63
CA GLU A 409 32.14 14.48 -23.49
C GLU A 409 31.53 13.26 -22.76
N VAL A 410 30.50 12.63 -23.35
CA VAL A 410 29.87 11.42 -22.84
C VAL A 410 30.27 10.24 -23.71
N VAL A 411 30.99 9.28 -23.14
CA VAL A 411 31.35 8.02 -23.79
C VAL A 411 30.38 6.94 -23.37
N ALA A 412 29.80 6.27 -24.36
CA ALA A 412 28.82 5.21 -24.10
C ALA A 412 28.99 4.03 -25.06
N TYR A 413 28.38 2.91 -24.74
CA TYR A 413 28.25 1.74 -25.59
C TYR A 413 26.77 1.52 -25.93
N THR A 414 26.51 1.24 -27.21
CA THR A 414 25.17 0.81 -27.65
C THR A 414 24.87 -0.60 -27.17
N THR A 415 23.63 -1.06 -27.30
CA THR A 415 23.26 -2.47 -27.03
C THR A 415 23.99 -3.46 -27.92
N ALA A 416 24.54 -3.04 -29.07
CA ALA A 416 25.40 -3.84 -29.94
C ALA A 416 26.88 -3.81 -29.52
N GLN A 417 27.21 -3.26 -28.36
CA GLN A 417 28.57 -3.07 -27.83
C GLN A 417 29.47 -2.22 -28.74
N GLU A 418 28.88 -1.27 -29.50
CA GLU A 418 29.62 -0.30 -30.27
C GLU A 418 29.89 0.96 -29.44
N ARG A 419 31.15 1.40 -29.37
CA ARG A 419 31.56 2.62 -28.65
C ARG A 419 31.13 3.86 -29.39
N VAL A 420 30.42 4.75 -28.74
CA VAL A 420 29.93 6.03 -29.26
C VAL A 420 30.32 7.18 -28.31
N THR A 421 30.46 8.36 -28.86
CA THR A 421 30.84 9.57 -28.10
C THR A 421 29.91 10.70 -28.47
N TYR A 422 29.45 11.47 -27.49
CA TYR A 422 28.56 12.62 -27.65
C TYR A 422 29.11 13.83 -26.91
N ASP A 423 29.07 15.01 -27.53
CA ASP A 423 29.32 16.29 -26.86
C ASP A 423 27.98 16.84 -26.36
N VAL A 424 27.72 16.73 -25.04
CA VAL A 424 26.42 17.01 -24.42
C VAL A 424 26.52 18.31 -23.62
N THR A 425 25.66 19.29 -23.90
CA THR A 425 25.51 20.47 -23.07
C THR A 425 24.46 20.17 -21.97
N LEU A 426 24.89 20.21 -20.71
CA LEU A 426 24.08 19.79 -19.58
C LEU A 426 22.92 20.75 -19.29
N ASP A 427 21.72 20.24 -19.09
CA ASP A 427 20.60 20.97 -18.53
C ASP A 427 20.63 20.96 -16.98
N PRO A 428 19.90 21.85 -16.30
CA PRO A 428 19.67 21.74 -14.86
C PRO A 428 18.90 20.47 -14.54
N HIS A 429 19.33 19.72 -13.52
CA HIS A 429 18.58 18.55 -13.10
C HIS A 429 17.22 18.97 -12.46
N PRO A 430 16.07 18.34 -12.83
CA PRO A 430 14.75 18.81 -12.40
C PRO A 430 14.49 18.73 -10.90
N ASN A 431 15.18 17.85 -10.17
CA ASN A 431 14.85 17.53 -8.76
C ASN A 431 16.06 17.63 -7.81
N ARG A 432 17.27 17.93 -8.28
CA ARG A 432 18.50 18.06 -7.48
C ARG A 432 19.46 19.07 -8.10
N ASP A 433 20.51 19.42 -7.36
CA ASP A 433 21.59 20.26 -7.91
C ASP A 433 22.44 19.47 -8.91
N GLY A 434 23.05 20.18 -9.89
CA GLY A 434 23.97 19.63 -10.87
C GLY A 434 23.40 19.48 -12.27
N GLY A 435 24.19 18.87 -13.14
CA GLY A 435 23.89 18.69 -14.57
C GLY A 435 22.95 17.50 -14.84
N PHE A 436 22.26 17.58 -15.97
CA PHE A 436 21.35 16.54 -16.46
C PHE A 436 21.56 16.28 -17.94
N ILE A 437 21.63 15.02 -18.35
CA ILE A 437 21.84 14.62 -19.76
C ILE A 437 20.55 14.14 -20.47
N GLY A 438 19.39 14.17 -19.81
CA GLY A 438 18.11 13.83 -20.43
C GLY A 438 17.89 12.32 -20.65
N VAL A 439 18.19 11.50 -19.67
CA VAL A 439 18.06 10.03 -19.75
C VAL A 439 17.24 9.46 -18.59
N SER A 440 16.67 8.27 -18.83
CA SER A 440 16.15 7.40 -17.79
C SER A 440 17.12 6.23 -17.60
N VAL A 441 17.54 5.97 -16.37
CA VAL A 441 18.52 4.93 -16.05
C VAL A 441 17.92 3.78 -15.28
N PHE A 442 18.50 2.58 -15.42
CA PHE A 442 18.23 1.45 -14.56
C PHE A 442 19.18 1.54 -13.33
N PRO A 443 18.68 1.37 -12.09
CA PRO A 443 19.53 1.37 -10.91
C PRO A 443 20.52 0.20 -10.93
N GLY A 444 21.80 0.48 -10.62
CA GLY A 444 22.88 -0.50 -10.63
C GLY A 444 23.86 -0.32 -11.79
N THR A 445 24.56 -1.38 -12.20
CA THR A 445 25.61 -1.37 -13.21
C THR A 445 25.21 -2.13 -14.47
N SER A 446 25.40 -1.55 -15.64
CA SER A 446 25.23 -2.22 -16.96
C SER A 446 23.86 -2.87 -17.17
N GLY A 447 22.83 -2.34 -16.50
CA GLY A 447 21.48 -2.89 -16.53
C GLY A 447 21.26 -4.07 -15.58
N LEU A 448 22.10 -4.24 -14.58
CA LEU A 448 22.02 -5.26 -13.54
C LEU A 448 21.96 -4.60 -12.17
N ALA A 449 21.04 -5.05 -11.32
CA ALA A 449 21.06 -4.78 -9.89
C ALA A 449 21.91 -5.86 -9.22
N LEU A 450 23.06 -5.47 -8.68
CA LEU A 450 23.98 -6.37 -8.00
C LEU A 450 23.68 -6.38 -6.50
N ASP A 451 23.82 -7.53 -5.88
CA ASP A 451 23.68 -7.73 -4.43
C ASP A 451 24.58 -8.91 -4.03
N ASP A 452 25.28 -8.79 -2.94
CA ASP A 452 26.18 -9.85 -2.47
C ASP A 452 25.84 -10.33 -1.05
N PHE A 453 24.72 -9.85 -0.49
CA PHE A 453 24.25 -10.22 0.84
C PHE A 453 22.84 -10.81 0.81
N GLY A 454 21.89 -10.16 0.15
CA GLY A 454 20.55 -10.67 -0.11
C GLY A 454 19.48 -10.29 0.87
N VAL A 455 19.54 -9.07 1.44
CA VAL A 455 18.49 -8.50 2.31
C VAL A 455 17.98 -7.19 1.76
N THR A 456 16.70 -6.91 2.02
CA THR A 456 16.08 -5.61 1.75
C THR A 456 15.63 -5.00 3.06
N GLU A 457 15.93 -3.71 3.28
CA GLU A 457 15.51 -3.00 4.48
C GLU A 457 14.00 -2.84 4.56
N TYR A 458 13.44 -3.07 5.76
CA TYR A 458 12.12 -2.57 6.12
C TYR A 458 12.28 -1.16 6.70
N PRO A 459 11.77 -0.12 6.05
CA PRO A 459 11.99 1.26 6.50
C PRO A 459 11.08 1.61 7.68
N ALA A 460 11.37 1.01 8.86
CA ALA A 460 10.55 1.11 10.06
C ALA A 460 10.30 2.56 10.49
N SER A 461 11.33 3.42 10.38
CA SER A 461 11.24 4.85 10.70
C SER A 461 10.23 5.59 9.83
N ALA A 462 10.25 5.36 8.50
CA ALA A 462 9.32 5.98 7.58
C ALA A 462 7.88 5.51 7.81
N TYR A 463 7.66 4.23 8.11
CA TYR A 463 6.32 3.72 8.43
C TYR A 463 5.79 4.26 9.76
N LEU A 464 6.67 4.45 10.75
CA LEU A 464 6.29 5.08 12.01
C LEU A 464 5.89 6.56 11.79
N GLU A 465 6.63 7.29 10.95
CA GLU A 465 6.32 8.66 10.54
C GLU A 465 4.98 8.77 9.81
N LEU A 466 4.70 7.83 8.88
CA LEU A 466 3.39 7.72 8.19
C LEU A 466 2.21 7.49 9.16
N LEU A 467 2.47 6.98 10.35
CA LEU A 467 1.48 6.82 11.43
C LEU A 467 1.48 8.01 12.41
N GLY A 468 2.22 9.08 12.12
CA GLY A 468 2.32 10.27 12.96
C GLY A 468 3.24 10.10 14.17
N GLY A 469 4.14 9.10 14.16
CA GLY A 469 5.22 8.94 15.13
C GLY A 469 6.46 9.74 14.77
N ASP A 470 7.52 9.60 15.57
CA ASP A 470 8.81 10.22 15.31
C ASP A 470 9.66 9.31 14.44
N GLY A 471 9.75 9.62 13.16
CA GLY A 471 10.51 8.87 12.15
C GLY A 471 11.74 9.61 11.62
N GLY A 472 11.95 10.86 12.02
CA GLY A 472 13.17 11.63 11.71
C GLY A 472 13.39 11.97 10.24
N ASP A 473 12.34 12.35 9.48
CA ASP A 473 12.39 12.69 8.05
C ASP A 473 12.67 11.48 7.10
N ALA A 474 12.71 10.24 7.61
CA ALA A 474 12.98 9.04 6.81
C ALA A 474 11.97 8.83 5.65
N LEU A 475 10.76 9.36 5.78
CA LEU A 475 9.74 9.30 4.73
C LEU A 475 10.12 10.15 3.51
N ALA A 476 10.82 11.27 3.72
CA ALA A 476 11.22 12.14 2.63
C ALA A 476 12.21 11.46 1.67
N ASP A 477 13.05 10.57 2.19
CA ASP A 477 14.03 9.82 1.41
C ASP A 477 13.36 8.70 0.58
N ILE A 478 12.32 8.06 1.12
CA ILE A 478 11.64 6.93 0.46
C ILE A 478 10.55 7.42 -0.49
N GLN A 479 9.71 8.36 -0.04
CA GLN A 479 8.56 8.85 -0.83
C GLN A 479 8.28 10.33 -0.54
N PRO A 480 9.03 11.26 -1.17
CA PRO A 480 8.90 12.71 -0.93
C PRO A 480 7.48 13.24 -1.13
N ALA A 481 6.70 12.60 -2.02
CA ALA A 481 5.30 13.00 -2.28
C ALA A 481 4.39 12.80 -1.05
N PHE A 482 4.71 11.88 -0.15
CA PHE A 482 3.94 11.66 1.07
C PHE A 482 4.43 12.52 2.23
N ALA A 483 5.71 12.85 2.29
CA ALA A 483 6.28 13.68 3.36
C ALA A 483 5.52 15.00 3.53
N GLY A 484 5.22 15.70 2.43
CA GLY A 484 4.42 16.93 2.46
C GLY A 484 2.93 16.75 2.79
N LEU A 485 2.40 15.53 2.72
CA LEU A 485 0.99 15.26 3.05
C LEU A 485 0.78 15.06 4.54
N ILE A 486 1.70 14.41 5.24
CA ILE A 486 1.56 14.06 6.67
C ILE A 486 1.58 15.27 7.61
N ASP A 487 2.06 16.42 7.16
CA ASP A 487 2.01 17.69 7.91
C ASP A 487 0.58 18.16 8.22
N SER A 488 -0.41 17.61 7.52
CA SER A 488 -1.81 17.95 7.74
C SER A 488 -2.61 16.76 8.28
N PRO A 489 -3.56 16.98 9.23
CA PRO A 489 -4.40 15.89 9.73
C PRO A 489 -5.20 15.15 8.64
N LEU A 490 -5.60 15.84 7.56
CA LEU A 490 -6.31 15.23 6.44
C LEU A 490 -5.35 14.40 5.57
N GLY A 491 -4.14 14.88 5.35
CA GLY A 491 -3.12 14.15 4.63
C GLY A 491 -2.69 12.89 5.38
N LEU A 492 -2.50 12.98 6.70
CA LEU A 492 -2.19 11.83 7.55
C LEU A 492 -3.30 10.75 7.46
N VAL A 493 -4.57 11.16 7.51
CA VAL A 493 -5.70 10.22 7.31
C VAL A 493 -5.64 9.61 5.90
N PHE A 494 -5.38 10.41 4.86
CA PHE A 494 -5.29 9.92 3.49
C PHE A 494 -4.17 8.88 3.33
N VAL A 495 -2.97 9.20 3.83
CA VAL A 495 -1.82 8.29 3.80
C VAL A 495 -2.13 7.00 4.57
N THR A 496 -2.74 7.10 5.75
CA THR A 496 -3.16 5.92 6.54
C THR A 496 -4.11 5.00 5.76
N LEU A 497 -4.97 5.56 4.88
CA LEU A 497 -5.88 4.75 4.06
C LEU A 497 -5.16 3.97 2.95
N ILE A 498 -4.03 4.45 2.47
CA ILE A 498 -3.25 3.77 1.44
C ILE A 498 -2.20 2.80 2.01
N LEU A 499 -1.84 2.90 3.29
CA LEU A 499 -0.80 2.06 3.92
C LEU A 499 -0.95 0.55 3.67
N PRO A 500 -2.15 -0.07 3.79
CA PRO A 500 -2.30 -1.49 3.46
C PRO A 500 -2.06 -1.83 1.97
N LEU A 501 -2.02 -0.81 1.12
CA LEU A 501 -1.84 -0.89 -0.32
C LEU A 501 -0.58 -0.12 -0.75
N GLY A 502 0.35 0.13 0.17
CA GLY A 502 1.50 1.02 0.00
C GLY A 502 2.33 0.73 -1.24
N SER A 503 2.60 -0.53 -1.54
CA SER A 503 3.35 -0.94 -2.73
C SER A 503 2.71 -0.50 -4.06
N LEU A 504 1.38 -0.36 -4.11
CA LEU A 504 0.69 0.17 -5.29
C LEU A 504 0.90 1.68 -5.48
N PHE A 505 1.39 2.37 -4.44
CA PHE A 505 1.64 3.81 -4.41
C PHE A 505 3.13 4.16 -4.30
N GLY A 506 4.01 3.16 -4.53
CA GLY A 506 5.46 3.34 -4.57
C GLY A 506 6.17 3.24 -3.21
N LEU A 507 5.49 2.77 -2.16
CA LEU A 507 6.17 2.36 -0.93
C LEU A 507 6.79 0.97 -1.11
N PRO A 508 7.95 0.68 -0.50
CA PRO A 508 8.63 -0.60 -0.66
C PRO A 508 7.82 -1.78 -0.10
N PHE A 509 7.04 -1.57 0.95
CA PHE A 509 6.22 -2.59 1.60
C PHE A 509 4.79 -2.13 1.82
N ASN A 510 3.89 -3.07 2.10
CA ASN A 510 2.53 -2.81 2.56
C ASN A 510 2.51 -2.85 4.09
N PHE A 511 1.82 -1.91 4.73
CA PHE A 511 1.66 -1.90 6.18
C PHE A 511 0.26 -2.38 6.55
N ALA A 512 0.17 -3.57 7.11
CA ALA A 512 -1.09 -4.14 7.59
C ALA A 512 -1.29 -3.98 9.11
N GLY A 513 -0.37 -3.33 9.79
CA GLY A 513 -0.31 -3.16 11.24
C GLY A 513 0.97 -3.78 11.83
N PHE A 514 1.17 -3.61 13.12
CA PHE A 514 2.28 -4.20 13.87
C PHE A 514 1.98 -5.69 14.13
N THR A 515 2.35 -6.57 13.21
CA THR A 515 2.01 -8.00 13.27
C THR A 515 3.18 -8.89 12.90
N GLY A 516 3.21 -10.10 13.47
CA GLY A 516 4.22 -11.10 13.15
C GLY A 516 5.63 -10.60 13.44
N GLU A 517 6.51 -10.88 12.52
CA GLU A 517 7.95 -10.68 12.63
C GLU A 517 8.35 -9.20 12.63
N ILE A 518 7.59 -8.32 11.94
CA ILE A 518 7.89 -6.88 11.93
C ILE A 518 7.75 -6.19 13.30
N THR A 519 7.11 -6.82 14.29
CA THR A 519 7.05 -6.26 15.64
C THR A 519 8.41 -6.15 16.30
N ASN A 520 9.40 -6.94 15.86
CA ASN A 520 10.78 -6.87 16.32
C ASN A 520 11.48 -5.56 15.94
N PHE A 521 10.99 -4.85 14.93
CA PHE A 521 11.51 -3.55 14.50
C PHE A 521 11.10 -2.40 15.42
N PHE A 522 10.25 -2.65 16.41
CA PHE A 522 9.67 -1.61 17.25
C PHE A 522 9.80 -1.93 18.73
N VAL A 523 10.06 -0.91 19.52
CA VAL A 523 10.07 -0.96 20.98
C VAL A 523 8.97 -0.09 21.56
N LEU A 524 8.55 -0.44 22.77
CA LEU A 524 7.47 0.26 23.47
C LEU A 524 8.05 1.08 24.61
N ASP A 525 7.72 2.36 24.59
CA ASP A 525 8.16 3.32 25.58
C ASP A 525 7.03 3.74 26.55
N GLY A 526 7.42 4.27 27.70
CA GLY A 526 6.51 4.88 28.65
C GLY A 526 5.45 3.93 29.24
N GLY A 527 4.24 4.45 29.46
CA GLY A 527 3.18 3.73 30.18
C GLY A 527 2.58 2.55 29.40
N LEU A 528 2.67 2.54 28.07
CA LEU A 528 2.15 1.44 27.24
C LEU A 528 3.10 0.24 27.21
N ALA A 529 4.35 0.39 27.58
CA ALA A 529 5.30 -0.72 27.70
C ALA A 529 4.81 -1.83 28.65
N VAL A 530 4.01 -1.46 29.65
CA VAL A 530 3.39 -2.44 30.61
C VAL A 530 2.45 -3.43 29.89
N LEU A 531 1.90 -3.05 28.73
CA LEU A 531 1.00 -3.92 27.96
C LEU A 531 1.77 -4.94 27.11
N GLY A 532 3.08 -4.77 26.91
CA GLY A 532 3.86 -5.62 26.01
C GLY A 532 3.19 -5.72 24.62
N GLY A 533 3.13 -6.92 24.05
CA GLY A 533 2.47 -7.16 22.76
C GLY A 533 1.01 -6.70 22.67
N GLY A 534 0.33 -6.49 23.82
CA GLY A 534 -1.01 -5.91 23.86
C GLY A 534 -1.09 -4.46 23.39
N ALA A 535 0.02 -3.71 23.42
CA ALA A 535 0.07 -2.36 22.86
C ALA A 535 0.01 -2.38 21.32
N PHE A 536 0.71 -3.30 20.68
CA PHE A 536 0.63 -3.52 19.23
C PHE A 536 -0.76 -3.99 18.80
N LEU A 537 -1.37 -4.91 19.56
CA LEU A 537 -2.76 -5.32 19.33
C LEU A 537 -3.72 -4.13 19.43
N LEU A 538 -3.53 -3.24 20.41
CA LEU A 538 -4.31 -2.01 20.54
C LEU A 538 -4.11 -1.08 19.35
N ALA A 539 -2.87 -0.87 18.91
CA ALA A 539 -2.55 -0.08 17.74
C ALA A 539 -3.24 -0.63 16.49
N ASN A 540 -3.13 -1.93 16.23
CA ASN A 540 -3.79 -2.62 15.11
C ASN A 540 -5.32 -2.49 15.19
N LEU A 541 -5.91 -2.68 16.35
CA LEU A 541 -7.36 -2.55 16.53
C LEU A 541 -7.84 -1.12 16.24
N LEU A 542 -7.11 -0.10 16.70
CA LEU A 542 -7.42 1.31 16.39
C LEU A 542 -7.22 1.60 14.91
N PHE A 543 -6.11 1.15 14.32
CA PHE A 543 -5.82 1.31 12.89
C PHE A 543 -6.96 0.74 12.03
N TRP A 544 -7.29 -0.53 12.18
CA TRP A 544 -8.33 -1.19 11.39
C TRP A 544 -9.73 -0.68 11.70
N THR A 545 -10.02 -0.32 12.96
CA THR A 545 -11.30 0.31 13.31
C THR A 545 -11.44 1.65 12.61
N GLY A 546 -10.43 2.52 12.65
CA GLY A 546 -10.43 3.81 11.96
C GLY A 546 -10.53 3.65 10.45
N TRP A 547 -9.71 2.77 9.87
CA TRP A 547 -9.66 2.48 8.43
C TRP A 547 -11.01 2.01 7.88
N ILE A 548 -11.66 1.05 8.56
CA ILE A 548 -12.95 0.52 8.13
C ILE A 548 -14.06 1.55 8.32
N ASN A 549 -14.03 2.33 9.42
CA ASN A 549 -15.06 3.33 9.68
C ASN A 549 -15.05 4.46 8.65
N ILE A 550 -13.88 4.97 8.25
CA ILE A 550 -13.81 6.02 7.23
C ILE A 550 -14.23 5.47 5.86
N GLN A 551 -13.81 4.25 5.52
CA GLN A 551 -14.24 3.61 4.29
C GLN A 551 -15.75 3.42 4.25
N LEU A 552 -16.33 2.90 5.33
CA LEU A 552 -17.79 2.71 5.43
C LEU A 552 -18.54 4.05 5.35
N ALA A 553 -18.00 5.12 5.97
CA ALA A 553 -18.56 6.46 5.87
C ALA A 553 -18.52 6.98 4.43
N LEU A 554 -17.38 6.87 3.73
CA LEU A 554 -17.22 7.32 2.35
C LEU A 554 -18.10 6.54 1.39
N PHE A 555 -18.14 5.20 1.49
CA PHE A 555 -19.00 4.38 0.65
C PHE A 555 -20.48 4.69 0.87
N ASN A 556 -20.92 4.92 2.11
CA ASN A 556 -22.30 5.30 2.39
C ASN A 556 -22.63 6.76 2.00
N CYS A 557 -21.66 7.60 1.64
CA CYS A 557 -21.89 8.88 1.00
C CYS A 557 -22.15 8.79 -0.51
N LEU A 558 -21.86 7.65 -1.15
CA LEU A 558 -22.06 7.52 -2.61
C LEU A 558 -23.52 7.73 -2.99
N PRO A 559 -23.83 8.56 -4.03
CA PRO A 559 -25.20 8.84 -4.45
C PRO A 559 -25.84 7.68 -5.25
N ALA A 560 -25.79 6.47 -4.69
CA ALA A 560 -26.29 5.24 -5.29
C ALA A 560 -27.22 4.49 -4.34
N PHE A 561 -28.36 3.98 -4.87
CA PHE A 561 -29.20 3.09 -4.09
C PHE A 561 -28.61 1.67 -4.07
N PRO A 562 -28.61 0.95 -2.92
CA PRO A 562 -29.41 1.17 -1.68
C PRO A 562 -28.69 1.95 -0.57
N LEU A 563 -27.54 2.57 -0.83
CA LEU A 563 -26.71 3.28 0.16
C LEU A 563 -27.45 4.50 0.76
N ASP A 564 -26.99 4.96 1.93
CA ASP A 564 -27.53 6.14 2.59
C ASP A 564 -27.40 7.40 1.74
N GLY A 565 -26.28 7.56 1.01
CA GLY A 565 -26.06 8.66 0.08
C GLY A 565 -27.14 8.74 -1.02
N GLY A 566 -27.58 7.61 -1.53
CA GLY A 566 -28.72 7.59 -2.47
C GLY A 566 -30.04 8.07 -1.87
N ARG A 567 -30.28 7.74 -0.58
CA ARG A 567 -31.44 8.22 0.17
C ARG A 567 -31.33 9.71 0.49
N ILE A 568 -30.13 10.18 0.88
CA ILE A 568 -29.81 11.60 1.12
C ILE A 568 -29.98 12.40 -0.17
N LEU A 569 -29.45 11.92 -1.31
CA LEU A 569 -29.62 12.54 -2.62
C LEU A 569 -31.10 12.70 -2.98
N ARG A 570 -31.89 11.67 -2.73
CA ARG A 570 -33.34 11.75 -2.98
C ARG A 570 -33.98 12.87 -2.13
N MET A 571 -33.66 12.96 -0.83
CA MET A 571 -34.19 14.02 0.04
C MET A 571 -33.74 15.41 -0.42
N ALA A 572 -32.50 15.54 -0.86
CA ALA A 572 -31.96 16.80 -1.40
C ALA A 572 -32.68 17.19 -2.71
N ALA A 573 -32.82 16.23 -3.63
CA ALA A 573 -33.56 16.44 -4.89
C ALA A 573 -35.01 16.84 -4.64
N GLU A 574 -35.72 16.17 -3.73
CA GLU A 574 -37.08 16.53 -3.32
C GLU A 574 -37.16 17.98 -2.74
N ALA A 575 -36.14 18.38 -1.96
CA ALA A 575 -36.09 19.72 -1.38
C ALA A 575 -35.91 20.80 -2.46
N VAL A 576 -35.04 20.56 -3.44
CA VAL A 576 -34.80 21.48 -4.58
C VAL A 576 -36.00 21.52 -5.52
N MET A 577 -36.49 20.36 -5.96
CA MET A 577 -37.61 20.29 -6.92
C MET A 577 -38.92 20.85 -6.34
N SER A 578 -39.09 20.84 -5.00
CA SER A 578 -40.27 21.45 -4.37
C SER A 578 -40.33 22.97 -4.52
N ARG A 579 -39.22 23.63 -4.82
CA ARG A 579 -39.11 25.10 -5.00
C ARG A 579 -39.25 25.53 -6.46
N LEU A 580 -39.23 24.58 -7.40
CA LEU A 580 -39.30 24.84 -8.83
C LEU A 580 -40.74 24.69 -9.34
N PRO A 581 -41.18 25.48 -10.33
CA PRO A 581 -42.51 25.40 -10.93
C PRO A 581 -42.59 24.25 -11.97
N LEU A 582 -42.37 22.99 -11.52
CA LEU A 582 -42.39 21.80 -12.38
C LEU A 582 -43.77 21.14 -12.32
N SER A 583 -44.24 20.64 -13.48
CA SER A 583 -45.50 19.91 -13.62
C SER A 583 -45.43 18.50 -12.99
N ASP A 584 -44.29 17.81 -13.11
CA ASP A 584 -44.06 16.51 -12.51
C ASP A 584 -42.75 16.47 -11.71
N ARG A 585 -42.84 16.79 -10.43
CA ARG A 585 -41.73 16.80 -9.50
C ARG A 585 -41.24 15.41 -9.17
N HIS A 586 -42.12 14.41 -9.16
CA HIS A 586 -41.73 13.03 -8.84
C HIS A 586 -40.88 12.42 -9.96
N ALA A 587 -41.27 12.66 -11.24
CA ALA A 587 -40.44 12.25 -12.36
C ALA A 587 -39.05 12.91 -12.33
N ALA A 588 -38.99 14.22 -12.05
CA ALA A 588 -37.70 14.93 -11.95
C ALA A 588 -36.79 14.37 -10.85
N VAL A 589 -37.32 14.11 -9.66
CA VAL A 589 -36.56 13.50 -8.55
C VAL A 589 -36.07 12.10 -8.93
N ARG A 590 -36.94 11.29 -9.53
CA ARG A 590 -36.58 9.94 -9.99
C ARG A 590 -35.48 9.99 -11.07
N THR A 591 -35.58 10.90 -12.03
CA THR A 591 -34.55 11.07 -13.06
C THR A 591 -33.21 11.41 -12.45
N ILE A 592 -33.13 12.41 -11.54
CA ILE A 592 -31.88 12.80 -10.87
C ILE A 592 -31.28 11.62 -10.12
N THR A 593 -32.06 10.93 -9.30
CA THR A 593 -31.54 9.83 -8.47
C THR A 593 -31.09 8.63 -9.29
N VAL A 594 -31.84 8.26 -10.33
CA VAL A 594 -31.47 7.14 -11.22
C VAL A 594 -30.27 7.49 -12.09
N SER A 595 -30.24 8.69 -12.70
CA SER A 595 -29.12 9.12 -13.54
C SER A 595 -27.82 9.21 -12.73
N SER A 596 -27.85 9.77 -11.52
CA SER A 596 -26.67 9.82 -10.64
C SER A 596 -26.17 8.43 -10.28
N GLY A 597 -27.08 7.51 -9.92
CA GLY A 597 -26.72 6.12 -9.62
C GLY A 597 -26.14 5.37 -10.83
N LEU A 598 -26.68 5.58 -12.03
CA LEU A 598 -26.16 4.98 -13.25
C LEU A 598 -24.80 5.55 -13.66
N LEU A 599 -24.60 6.86 -13.55
CA LEU A 599 -23.29 7.50 -13.80
C LEU A 599 -22.24 7.00 -12.82
N MET A 600 -22.61 6.86 -11.54
CA MET A 600 -21.74 6.30 -10.51
C MET A 600 -21.33 4.86 -10.82
N LEU A 601 -22.31 4.02 -11.19
CA LEU A 601 -22.05 2.62 -11.57
C LEU A 601 -21.17 2.55 -12.82
N PHE A 602 -21.45 3.38 -13.82
CA PHE A 602 -20.62 3.46 -15.03
C PHE A 602 -19.18 3.90 -14.68
N GLY A 603 -19.03 4.95 -13.87
CA GLY A 603 -17.71 5.41 -13.43
C GLY A 603 -16.92 4.32 -12.70
N LEU A 604 -17.56 3.58 -11.78
CA LEU A 604 -16.93 2.44 -11.09
C LEU A 604 -16.53 1.30 -12.04
N ILE A 605 -17.41 0.94 -12.96
CA ILE A 605 -17.12 -0.11 -13.97
C ILE A 605 -15.96 0.34 -14.87
N ALA A 606 -15.98 1.59 -15.33
CA ALA A 606 -14.91 2.14 -16.16
C ALA A 606 -13.57 2.20 -15.42
N MET A 607 -13.59 2.58 -14.14
CA MET A 607 -12.39 2.64 -13.31
C MET A 607 -11.75 1.26 -13.09
N ILE A 608 -12.57 0.22 -12.88
CA ILE A 608 -12.09 -1.15 -12.58
C ILE A 608 -11.79 -1.94 -13.86
N PHE A 609 -12.64 -1.83 -14.87
CA PHE A 609 -12.60 -2.69 -16.06
C PHE A 609 -12.34 -1.91 -17.37
N GLY A 610 -11.95 -0.63 -17.28
CA GLY A 610 -11.79 0.23 -18.45
C GLY A 610 -10.86 -0.36 -19.51
N ASN A 611 -9.65 -0.78 -19.13
CA ASN A 611 -8.67 -1.36 -20.05
C ASN A 611 -9.13 -2.70 -20.63
N GLN A 612 -9.76 -3.57 -19.81
CA GLN A 612 -10.30 -4.85 -20.30
C GLN A 612 -11.44 -4.62 -21.31
N ILE A 613 -12.28 -3.61 -21.06
CA ILE A 613 -13.39 -3.25 -21.99
C ILE A 613 -12.81 -2.70 -23.28
N LEU A 614 -11.84 -1.79 -23.23
CA LEU A 614 -11.22 -1.20 -24.41
C LEU A 614 -10.45 -2.25 -25.23
N GLY A 615 -9.71 -3.14 -24.56
CA GLY A 615 -9.04 -4.28 -25.21
C GLY A 615 -10.02 -5.23 -25.90
N ALA A 616 -11.14 -5.56 -25.23
CA ALA A 616 -12.19 -6.41 -25.81
C ALA A 616 -12.90 -5.77 -27.02
N LEU A 617 -12.91 -4.43 -27.09
CA LEU A 617 -13.48 -3.67 -28.21
C LEU A 617 -12.44 -3.42 -29.33
N GLY A 618 -11.16 -3.83 -29.16
CA GLY A 618 -10.08 -3.60 -30.12
C GLY A 618 -9.70 -2.11 -30.26
N MET A 619 -9.88 -1.34 -29.19
CA MET A 619 -9.57 0.10 -29.16
C MET A 619 -8.17 0.40 -28.61
N ILE A 620 -7.56 -0.60 -27.96
CA ILE A 620 -6.17 -0.62 -27.46
C ILE A 620 -5.54 -1.98 -27.72
#